data_42d20618fab84f124ee29eb08ccdab78
#
_entry.id   42d20618fab84f124ee29eb08ccdab78
#
_cell.length_a   1.000
_cell.length_b   1.000
_cell.length_c   1.000
_cell.angle_alpha   90.00
_cell.angle_beta   90.00
_cell.angle_gamma   90.00
#
_symmetry.space_group_name_H-M   'P 1'
#
loop_
_entity.id
_entity.type
_entity.pdbx_description
1 polymer ?
#
loop_
_entity_poly.entity_id
_entity_poly.type
_entity_poly.pdbx_seq_one_letter_code
_entity_poly.pdbx_strand_id
1 'polypeptide(L)'
;LLALSESLEGVDFNALDVYVGVSSGGFIAAGLANGLTPERMRHMFIENDTVEEPFEPELLLKPAFREYALRALSVPPLLLASIWNYLANPWSQSFFESFQRLSQAIPTGIFNSAGIHDFLSRIFTAPGRSNDFRKLKRRLFLVATDLDSGESVVFGTPGEDHVPVSTAVQASAALPGLFPPVEIDGRYYVDGALKKTLHASVALKEGADLVLCINPLVPFDSELAVKRGAGRHKKLVEGGLPVVLAQTFRSIIHSRMQVGMAKYRIEYKNADVVLFEPNSDDPE
;
A
#
# COMPACT_ATOMS: atom_id res chain seq x y z
N LEU A 1 -5.92 -14.72 4.95
CA LEU A 1 -4.79 -15.64 4.83
C LEU A 1 -4.91 -16.81 5.81
N LEU A 2 -5.14 -16.57 7.11
CA LEU A 2 -5.28 -17.63 8.11
C LEU A 2 -6.42 -18.61 7.72
N ALA A 3 -7.60 -18.11 7.39
CA ALA A 3 -8.72 -18.93 6.95
C ALA A 3 -8.36 -19.82 5.75
N LEU A 4 -7.56 -19.32 4.82
CA LEU A 4 -7.07 -20.11 3.68
C LEU A 4 -6.07 -21.19 4.14
N SER A 5 -5.17 -20.87 5.08
CA SER A 5 -4.20 -21.85 5.59
C SER A 5 -4.88 -22.98 6.38
N GLU A 6 -6.01 -22.72 7.00
CA GLU A 6 -6.83 -23.71 7.71
C GLU A 6 -7.74 -24.53 6.78
N SER A 7 -8.10 -23.97 5.61
CA SER A 7 -9.07 -24.59 4.68
C SER A 7 -8.42 -25.35 3.52
N LEU A 8 -7.18 -25.03 3.17
CA LEU A 8 -6.46 -25.64 2.05
C LEU A 8 -5.49 -26.70 2.54
N GLU A 9 -5.90 -27.97 2.45
CA GLU A 9 -5.05 -29.10 2.80
C GLU A 9 -3.87 -29.23 1.81
N GLY A 10 -2.67 -29.51 2.33
CA GLY A 10 -1.48 -29.75 1.52
C GLY A 10 -0.78 -28.49 0.99
N VAL A 11 -1.26 -27.29 1.32
CA VAL A 11 -0.62 -26.02 0.95
C VAL A 11 0.13 -25.44 2.13
N ASP A 12 1.45 -25.31 2.00
CA ASP A 12 2.27 -24.57 2.95
C ASP A 12 2.53 -23.15 2.42
N PHE A 13 1.89 -22.17 3.03
CA PHE A 13 2.02 -20.76 2.63
C PHE A 13 3.42 -20.17 2.86
N ASN A 14 4.30 -20.84 3.60
CA ASN A 14 5.72 -20.46 3.73
C ASN A 14 6.64 -21.20 2.75
N ALA A 15 6.11 -22.16 1.98
CA ALA A 15 6.88 -22.97 1.04
C ALA A 15 6.57 -22.66 -0.44
N LEU A 16 5.79 -21.61 -0.73
CA LEU A 16 5.51 -21.17 -2.10
C LEU A 16 6.78 -20.65 -2.79
N ASP A 17 6.85 -20.80 -4.12
CA ASP A 17 8.05 -20.43 -4.90
C ASP A 17 8.22 -18.91 -5.05
N VAL A 18 7.10 -18.17 -5.13
CA VAL A 18 7.08 -16.73 -5.39
C VAL A 18 6.03 -16.05 -4.53
N TYR A 19 6.41 -14.94 -3.94
CA TYR A 19 5.51 -14.03 -3.24
C TYR A 19 5.50 -12.68 -3.94
N VAL A 20 4.30 -12.15 -4.16
CA VAL A 20 4.11 -10.80 -4.72
C VAL A 20 3.24 -10.00 -3.78
N GLY A 21 3.74 -8.87 -3.33
CA GLY A 21 3.04 -8.00 -2.41
C GLY A 21 2.85 -6.59 -2.95
N VAL A 22 1.68 -6.01 -2.65
CA VAL A 22 1.33 -4.62 -2.99
C VAL A 22 0.62 -4.01 -1.80
N SER A 23 0.97 -2.80 -1.41
CA SER A 23 0.36 -2.10 -0.27
C SER A 23 0.43 -2.94 1.02
N SER A 24 -0.66 -3.11 1.76
CA SER A 24 -0.73 -4.00 2.92
C SER A 24 -0.36 -5.46 2.58
N GLY A 25 -0.62 -5.92 1.34
CA GLY A 25 -0.19 -7.22 0.86
C GLY A 25 1.34 -7.37 0.78
N GLY A 26 2.08 -6.27 0.62
CA GLY A 26 3.55 -6.25 0.68
C GLY A 26 4.09 -6.67 2.03
N PHE A 27 3.42 -6.23 3.09
CA PHE A 27 3.72 -6.59 4.46
C PHE A 27 3.56 -8.11 4.71
N ILE A 28 2.43 -8.65 4.28
CA ILE A 28 2.13 -10.09 4.42
C ILE A 28 3.09 -10.95 3.58
N ALA A 29 3.30 -10.59 2.31
CA ALA A 29 4.20 -11.30 1.42
C ALA A 29 5.65 -11.33 1.94
N ALA A 30 6.14 -10.20 2.46
CA ALA A 30 7.47 -10.10 3.06
C ALA A 30 7.59 -10.94 4.35
N GLY A 31 6.54 -10.99 5.16
CA GLY A 31 6.46 -11.86 6.33
C GLY A 31 6.56 -13.34 5.96
N LEU A 32 5.74 -13.79 5.00
CA LEU A 32 5.75 -15.18 4.52
C LEU A 32 7.10 -15.57 3.93
N ALA A 33 7.69 -14.72 3.08
CA ALA A 33 9.00 -14.96 2.48
C ALA A 33 10.13 -15.04 3.53
N ASN A 34 9.94 -14.38 4.68
CA ASN A 34 10.82 -14.43 5.85
C ASN A 34 10.48 -15.56 6.83
N GLY A 35 9.53 -16.45 6.49
CA GLY A 35 9.15 -17.60 7.31
C GLY A 35 8.22 -17.30 8.47
N LEU A 36 7.57 -16.12 8.48
CA LEU A 36 6.48 -15.86 9.42
C LEU A 36 5.23 -16.61 8.96
N THR A 37 4.75 -17.52 9.80
CA THR A 37 3.52 -18.27 9.48
C THR A 37 2.28 -17.38 9.59
N PRO A 38 1.17 -17.71 8.88
CA PRO A 38 -0.09 -16.97 9.02
C PRO A 38 -0.56 -16.85 10.47
N GLU A 39 -0.40 -17.92 11.26
CA GLU A 39 -0.74 -17.93 12.68
C GLU A 39 0.14 -16.98 13.50
N ARG A 40 1.47 -17.00 13.28
CA ARG A 40 2.38 -16.07 13.97
C ARG A 40 2.07 -14.62 13.62
N MET A 41 1.73 -14.34 12.36
CA MET A 41 1.30 -12.99 11.95
C MET A 41 -0.02 -12.58 12.63
N ARG A 42 -0.97 -13.49 12.82
CA ARG A 42 -2.19 -13.23 13.60
C ARG A 42 -1.87 -12.82 15.04
N HIS A 43 -1.04 -13.61 15.71
CA HIS A 43 -0.59 -13.30 17.08
C HIS A 43 0.11 -11.94 17.17
N MET A 44 0.96 -11.61 16.19
CA MET A 44 1.71 -10.36 16.18
C MET A 44 0.82 -9.13 15.91
N PHE A 45 -0.09 -9.21 14.93
CA PHE A 45 -0.78 -8.02 14.39
C PHE A 45 -2.21 -7.86 14.88
N ILE A 46 -2.88 -8.94 15.28
CA ILE A 46 -4.29 -8.94 15.71
C ILE A 46 -4.39 -9.10 17.21
N GLU A 47 -3.76 -10.12 17.77
CA GLU A 47 -3.86 -10.41 19.20
C GLU A 47 -2.86 -9.61 20.04
N ASN A 48 -1.75 -9.20 19.41
CA ASN A 48 -0.68 -8.42 20.04
C ASN A 48 -0.15 -9.05 21.33
N ASP A 49 -0.09 -10.39 21.36
CA ASP A 49 0.32 -11.18 22.52
C ASP A 49 1.78 -11.68 22.45
N THR A 50 2.52 -11.28 21.38
CA THR A 50 3.94 -11.59 21.24
C THR A 50 4.80 -10.60 22.02
N VAL A 51 5.42 -11.08 23.10
CA VAL A 51 6.28 -10.26 23.98
C VAL A 51 7.56 -9.77 23.29
N GLU A 52 8.08 -10.54 22.32
CA GLU A 52 9.35 -10.23 21.65
C GLU A 52 9.23 -9.20 20.53
N GLU A 53 8.07 -9.11 19.90
CA GLU A 53 7.84 -8.27 18.69
C GLU A 53 6.45 -7.59 18.77
N PRO A 54 6.15 -6.78 19.78
CA PRO A 54 4.83 -6.15 19.92
C PRO A 54 4.59 -5.20 18.74
N PHE A 55 3.43 -5.34 18.13
CA PHE A 55 2.94 -4.40 17.12
C PHE A 55 2.10 -3.32 17.79
N GLU A 56 2.53 -2.07 17.66
CA GLU A 56 1.79 -0.92 18.15
C GLU A 56 1.01 -0.30 16.98
N PRO A 57 -0.31 -0.48 16.87
CA PRO A 57 -1.12 0.09 15.79
C PRO A 57 -0.97 1.61 15.70
N GLU A 58 -0.66 2.28 16.81
CA GLU A 58 -0.40 3.71 16.88
C GLU A 58 0.81 4.14 16.03
N LEU A 59 1.74 3.22 15.72
CA LEU A 59 2.86 3.49 14.81
C LEU A 59 2.38 3.86 13.40
N LEU A 60 1.25 3.31 12.97
CA LEU A 60 0.64 3.59 11.67
C LEU A 60 -0.06 4.95 11.63
N LEU A 61 -0.49 5.44 12.81
CA LEU A 61 -1.32 6.63 12.95
C LEU A 61 -0.57 7.83 13.52
N LYS A 62 0.76 7.76 13.63
CA LYS A 62 1.56 8.92 14.09
C LYS A 62 1.43 10.06 13.09
N PRO A 63 0.92 11.24 13.51
CA PRO A 63 0.81 12.37 12.61
C PRO A 63 2.18 12.82 12.09
N ALA A 64 2.21 13.29 10.84
CA ALA A 64 3.43 13.77 10.18
C ALA A 64 3.80 15.19 10.65
N PHE A 65 3.91 15.43 11.99
CA PHE A 65 4.15 16.75 12.57
C PHE A 65 5.33 17.49 11.98
N ARG A 66 6.42 16.78 11.64
CA ARG A 66 7.59 17.41 11.02
C ARG A 66 7.24 17.99 9.65
N GLU A 67 6.50 17.25 8.83
CA GLU A 67 6.04 17.74 7.54
C GLU A 67 5.08 18.93 7.71
N TYR A 68 4.14 18.83 8.65
CA TYR A 68 3.21 19.93 8.94
C TYR A 68 3.95 21.20 9.34
N ALA A 69 4.94 21.11 10.21
CA ALA A 69 5.74 22.25 10.63
C ALA A 69 6.52 22.87 9.45
N LEU A 70 7.18 22.03 8.63
CA LEU A 70 7.91 22.50 7.44
C LEU A 70 6.98 23.16 6.42
N ARG A 71 5.80 22.58 6.18
CA ARG A 71 4.79 23.15 5.27
C ARG A 71 4.20 24.45 5.82
N ALA A 72 3.91 24.52 7.12
CA ALA A 72 3.44 25.74 7.76
C ALA A 72 4.46 26.87 7.66
N LEU A 73 5.75 26.57 7.87
CA LEU A 73 6.84 27.55 7.71
C LEU A 73 7.03 28.03 6.26
N SER A 74 6.61 27.25 5.28
CA SER A 74 6.65 27.64 3.86
C SER A 74 5.52 28.59 3.46
N VAL A 75 4.43 28.70 4.24
CA VAL A 75 3.26 29.55 3.91
C VAL A 75 3.61 31.04 3.74
N PRO A 76 4.33 31.69 4.69
CA PRO A 76 4.64 33.11 4.55
C PRO A 76 5.46 33.44 3.30
N PRO A 77 6.57 32.75 2.96
CA PRO A 77 7.30 33.05 1.72
C PRO A 77 6.52 32.74 0.46
N LEU A 78 5.68 31.67 0.45
CA LEU A 78 4.81 31.36 -0.68
C LEU A 78 3.72 32.44 -0.89
N LEU A 79 3.13 32.94 0.18
CA LEU A 79 2.19 34.06 0.13
C LEU A 79 2.85 35.31 -0.45
N LEU A 80 4.00 35.70 0.09
CA LEU A 80 4.74 36.87 -0.40
C LEU A 80 5.11 36.73 -1.88
N ALA A 81 5.61 35.56 -2.29
CA ALA A 81 5.91 35.28 -3.68
C ALA A 81 4.66 35.31 -4.58
N SER A 82 3.51 34.82 -4.10
CA SER A 82 2.25 34.83 -4.85
C SER A 82 1.72 36.26 -5.02
N ILE A 83 1.76 37.06 -3.96
CA ILE A 83 1.36 38.48 -3.98
C ILE A 83 2.29 39.26 -4.92
N TRP A 84 3.60 39.04 -4.82
CA TRP A 84 4.56 39.70 -5.68
C TRP A 84 4.35 39.38 -7.15
N ASN A 85 4.15 38.10 -7.50
CA ASN A 85 3.86 37.66 -8.86
C ASN A 85 2.56 38.28 -9.41
N TYR A 86 1.51 38.36 -8.59
CA TYR A 86 0.26 38.98 -8.99
C TYR A 86 0.43 40.48 -9.25
N LEU A 87 1.15 41.20 -8.37
CA LEU A 87 1.39 42.63 -8.52
C LEU A 87 2.35 42.96 -9.67
N ALA A 88 3.32 42.09 -9.96
CA ALA A 88 4.29 42.26 -11.03
C ALA A 88 3.68 42.00 -12.44
N ASN A 89 2.66 41.12 -12.52
CA ASN A 89 2.09 40.67 -13.79
C ASN A 89 0.55 40.65 -13.77
N PRO A 90 -0.13 41.76 -13.49
CA PRO A 90 -1.59 41.78 -13.28
C PRO A 90 -2.40 41.48 -14.53
N TRP A 91 -1.80 41.58 -15.73
CA TRP A 91 -2.47 41.39 -17.02
C TRP A 91 -2.16 40.04 -17.68
N SER A 92 -1.13 39.32 -17.20
CA SER A 92 -0.65 38.10 -17.85
C SER A 92 -0.95 36.80 -17.07
N GLN A 93 -1.23 36.91 -15.77
CA GLN A 93 -1.54 35.76 -14.93
C GLN A 93 -2.88 35.94 -14.19
N SER A 94 -3.69 34.88 -14.19
CA SER A 94 -4.91 34.83 -13.40
C SER A 94 -4.56 34.87 -11.89
N PHE A 95 -5.45 35.48 -11.09
CA PHE A 95 -5.37 35.40 -9.62
C PHE A 95 -5.19 33.96 -9.14
N PHE A 96 -5.91 33.03 -9.75
CA PHE A 96 -5.84 31.59 -9.42
C PHE A 96 -4.44 31.02 -9.67
N GLU A 97 -3.80 31.33 -10.78
CA GLU A 97 -2.44 30.85 -11.10
C GLU A 97 -1.39 31.39 -10.13
N SER A 98 -1.52 32.67 -9.74
CA SER A 98 -0.61 33.29 -8.78
C SER A 98 -0.65 32.62 -7.40
N PHE A 99 -1.83 32.13 -7.00
CA PHE A 99 -2.04 31.45 -5.72
C PHE A 99 -1.94 29.92 -5.78
N GLN A 100 -1.81 29.33 -6.97
CA GLN A 100 -1.63 27.88 -7.13
C GLN A 100 -0.39 27.36 -6.36
N ARG A 101 0.65 28.16 -6.21
CA ARG A 101 1.84 27.82 -5.41
C ARG A 101 1.54 27.55 -3.94
N LEU A 102 0.46 28.08 -3.40
CA LEU A 102 0.03 27.79 -2.03
C LEU A 102 -0.36 26.32 -1.83
N SER A 103 -0.71 25.61 -2.90
CA SER A 103 -0.95 24.16 -2.81
C SER A 103 0.30 23.39 -2.33
N GLN A 104 1.51 23.95 -2.53
CA GLN A 104 2.77 23.38 -2.01
C GLN A 104 2.84 23.40 -0.46
N ALA A 105 2.02 24.22 0.19
CA ALA A 105 1.91 24.23 1.65
C ALA A 105 1.02 23.11 2.20
N ILE A 106 0.29 22.39 1.34
CA ILE A 106 -0.55 21.26 1.74
C ILE A 106 0.39 20.05 1.99
N PRO A 107 0.31 19.39 3.16
CA PRO A 107 1.07 18.17 3.42
C PRO A 107 0.75 17.07 2.40
N THR A 108 1.74 16.28 2.03
CA THR A 108 1.58 15.17 1.10
C THR A 108 0.98 13.93 1.74
N GLY A 109 1.01 13.84 3.08
CA GLY A 109 0.40 12.77 3.87
C GLY A 109 -0.03 13.24 5.25
N ILE A 110 -1.05 12.58 5.79
CA ILE A 110 -1.57 12.85 7.14
C ILE A 110 -0.69 12.17 8.19
N PHE A 111 -0.24 10.94 7.92
CA PHE A 111 0.50 10.10 8.85
C PHE A 111 1.95 9.91 8.43
N ASN A 112 2.82 9.60 9.41
CA ASN A 112 4.22 9.30 9.15
C ASN A 112 4.41 7.78 8.99
N SER A 113 4.97 7.35 7.87
CA SER A 113 5.26 5.93 7.57
C SER A 113 6.59 5.42 8.17
N ALA A 114 7.39 6.27 8.80
CA ALA A 114 8.69 5.85 9.36
C ALA A 114 8.55 4.77 10.44
N GLY A 115 7.49 4.82 11.26
CA GLY A 115 7.23 3.79 12.26
C GLY A 115 7.00 2.39 11.66
N ILE A 116 6.40 2.33 10.49
CA ILE A 116 6.22 1.07 9.73
C ILE A 116 7.58 0.53 9.31
N HIS A 117 8.41 1.38 8.71
CA HIS A 117 9.77 1.01 8.30
C HIS A 117 10.60 0.48 9.46
N ASP A 118 10.62 1.19 10.59
CA ASP A 118 11.42 0.84 11.76
C ASP A 118 10.96 -0.49 12.37
N PHE A 119 9.66 -0.71 12.46
CA PHE A 119 9.07 -1.97 12.92
C PHE A 119 9.46 -3.13 12.01
N LEU A 120 9.28 -2.98 10.69
CA LEU A 120 9.62 -4.01 9.71
C LEU A 120 11.12 -4.29 9.66
N SER A 121 11.95 -3.25 9.75
CA SER A 121 13.40 -3.39 9.78
C SER A 121 13.83 -4.26 10.97
N ARG A 122 13.26 -4.05 12.16
CA ARG A 122 13.51 -4.90 13.34
C ARG A 122 13.10 -6.35 13.09
N ILE A 123 11.88 -6.57 12.57
CA ILE A 123 11.37 -7.92 12.30
C ILE A 123 12.26 -8.65 11.31
N PHE A 124 12.63 -8.02 10.20
CA PHE A 124 13.36 -8.69 9.12
C PHE A 124 14.87 -8.79 9.37
N THR A 125 15.43 -8.08 10.37
CA THR A 125 16.82 -8.24 10.81
C THR A 125 16.97 -9.23 11.96
N ALA A 126 15.88 -9.76 12.50
CA ALA A 126 15.91 -10.78 13.55
C ALA A 126 16.60 -12.08 13.05
N PRO A 127 17.19 -12.91 13.97
CA PRO A 127 17.86 -14.15 13.60
C PRO A 127 16.98 -15.06 12.73
N GLY A 128 17.55 -15.58 11.64
CA GLY A 128 16.86 -16.46 10.69
C GLY A 128 16.02 -15.75 9.63
N ARG A 129 15.93 -14.42 9.66
CA ARG A 129 15.22 -13.57 8.69
C ARG A 129 16.19 -12.68 7.92
N SER A 130 15.71 -12.00 6.88
CA SER A 130 16.53 -11.09 6.07
C SER A 130 15.74 -9.87 5.61
N ASN A 131 16.33 -8.68 5.75
CA ASN A 131 15.86 -7.42 5.16
C ASN A 131 16.47 -7.18 3.76
N ASP A 132 17.12 -8.18 3.17
CA ASP A 132 17.75 -8.13 1.84
C ASP A 132 17.10 -9.19 0.94
N PHE A 133 16.48 -8.77 -0.18
CA PHE A 133 15.81 -9.66 -1.14
C PHE A 133 16.68 -10.83 -1.61
N ARG A 134 17.97 -10.57 -1.84
CA ARG A 134 18.96 -11.54 -2.36
C ARG A 134 19.30 -12.64 -1.35
N LYS A 135 18.97 -12.44 -0.08
CA LYS A 135 19.23 -13.39 1.01
C LYS A 135 18.00 -14.16 1.45
N LEU A 136 16.83 -13.84 0.88
CA LEU A 136 15.61 -14.57 1.15
C LEU A 136 15.67 -15.99 0.53
N LYS A 137 15.12 -16.96 1.25
CA LYS A 137 15.02 -18.34 0.76
C LYS A 137 14.01 -18.50 -0.38
N ARG A 138 13.05 -17.62 -0.45
CA ARG A 138 11.96 -17.59 -1.43
C ARG A 138 11.97 -16.28 -2.19
N ARG A 139 11.56 -16.30 -3.44
CA ARG A 139 11.50 -15.10 -4.27
C ARG A 139 10.38 -14.19 -3.79
N LEU A 140 10.73 -12.96 -3.47
CA LEU A 140 9.79 -11.92 -3.04
C LEU A 140 9.85 -10.75 -4.02
N PHE A 141 8.68 -10.29 -4.44
CA PHE A 141 8.52 -9.10 -5.26
C PHE A 141 7.55 -8.14 -4.58
N LEU A 142 7.97 -6.89 -4.44
CA LEU A 142 7.15 -5.82 -3.87
C LEU A 142 6.96 -4.74 -4.92
N VAL A 143 5.73 -4.29 -5.10
CA VAL A 143 5.43 -3.36 -6.18
C VAL A 143 5.03 -1.99 -5.63
N ALA A 144 5.69 -0.95 -6.13
CA ALA A 144 5.32 0.44 -5.92
C ALA A 144 5.13 1.16 -7.26
N THR A 145 4.65 2.39 -7.22
CA THR A 145 4.53 3.26 -8.38
C THR A 145 5.51 4.41 -8.24
N ASP A 146 6.40 4.58 -9.21
CA ASP A 146 7.26 5.77 -9.33
C ASP A 146 6.36 6.98 -9.62
N LEU A 147 6.44 8.00 -8.77
CA LEU A 147 5.55 9.16 -8.81
C LEU A 147 5.80 10.03 -10.03
N ASP A 148 7.07 10.15 -10.46
CA ASP A 148 7.46 11.05 -11.55
C ASP A 148 7.15 10.44 -12.92
N SER A 149 7.39 9.14 -13.10
CA SER A 149 7.12 8.46 -14.37
C SER A 149 5.70 7.86 -14.46
N GLY A 150 5.06 7.61 -13.32
CA GLY A 150 3.81 6.86 -13.23
C GLY A 150 3.98 5.37 -13.56
N GLU A 151 5.22 4.84 -13.65
CA GLU A 151 5.48 3.44 -13.95
C GLU A 151 5.51 2.57 -12.69
N SER A 152 5.12 1.29 -12.84
CA SER A 152 5.26 0.32 -11.75
C SER A 152 6.71 -0.13 -11.64
N VAL A 153 7.27 -0.05 -10.45
CA VAL A 153 8.59 -0.58 -10.10
C VAL A 153 8.40 -1.84 -9.26
N VAL A 154 9.15 -2.89 -9.59
CA VAL A 154 9.07 -4.19 -8.93
C VAL A 154 10.37 -4.42 -8.17
N PHE A 155 10.38 -4.10 -6.88
CA PHE A 155 11.50 -4.39 -6.00
C PHE A 155 11.68 -5.89 -5.84
N GLY A 156 12.94 -6.36 -5.78
CA GLY A 156 13.29 -7.78 -5.77
C GLY A 156 13.66 -8.33 -7.15
N THR A 157 13.46 -7.55 -8.23
CA THR A 157 14.04 -7.85 -9.55
C THR A 157 15.49 -7.41 -9.64
N PRO A 158 16.31 -7.98 -10.53
CA PRO A 158 17.69 -7.53 -10.76
C PRO A 158 17.76 -6.02 -11.02
N GLY A 159 18.58 -5.32 -10.25
CA GLY A 159 18.71 -3.87 -10.29
C GLY A 159 17.83 -3.12 -9.27
N GLU A 160 16.75 -3.72 -8.80
CA GLU A 160 15.85 -3.18 -7.76
C GLU A 160 15.89 -4.03 -6.46
N ASP A 161 16.76 -5.03 -6.40
CA ASP A 161 16.90 -5.98 -5.28
C ASP A 161 17.88 -5.51 -4.18
N HIS A 162 18.55 -4.38 -4.40
CA HIS A 162 19.45 -3.75 -3.42
C HIS A 162 18.71 -2.94 -2.35
N VAL A 163 17.47 -2.55 -2.64
CA VAL A 163 16.62 -1.81 -1.70
C VAL A 163 16.23 -2.72 -0.53
N PRO A 164 16.32 -2.26 0.75
CA PRO A 164 15.87 -3.07 1.87
C PRO A 164 14.39 -3.45 1.77
N VAL A 165 14.04 -4.68 2.14
CA VAL A 165 12.65 -5.17 2.10
C VAL A 165 11.71 -4.25 2.88
N SER A 166 12.11 -3.78 4.07
CA SER A 166 11.33 -2.83 4.88
C SER A 166 11.04 -1.51 4.17
N THR A 167 12.03 -0.97 3.44
CA THR A 167 11.87 0.26 2.65
C THR A 167 10.95 0.03 1.45
N ALA A 168 11.08 -1.10 0.77
CA ALA A 168 10.22 -1.46 -0.35
C ALA A 168 8.76 -1.67 0.08
N VAL A 169 8.51 -2.28 1.26
CA VAL A 169 7.17 -2.38 1.84
C VAL A 169 6.62 -1.00 2.17
N GLN A 170 7.42 -0.12 2.79
CA GLN A 170 7.02 1.25 3.11
C GLN A 170 6.61 2.02 1.84
N ALA A 171 7.41 1.93 0.77
CA ALA A 171 7.11 2.56 -0.52
C ALA A 171 5.84 1.99 -1.16
N SER A 172 5.69 0.66 -1.14
CA SER A 172 4.51 -0.04 -1.66
C SER A 172 3.22 0.31 -0.93
N ALA A 173 3.30 0.71 0.35
CA ALA A 173 2.16 1.08 1.19
C ALA A 173 1.96 2.60 1.34
N ALA A 174 2.71 3.43 0.62
CA ALA A 174 2.62 4.89 0.68
C ALA A 174 1.39 5.41 -0.09
N LEU A 175 0.19 5.19 0.46
CA LEU A 175 -1.07 5.61 -0.14
C LEU A 175 -1.18 7.14 -0.12
N PRO A 176 -1.31 7.81 -1.29
CA PRO A 176 -1.38 9.27 -1.39
C PRO A 176 -2.50 9.86 -0.52
N GLY A 177 -2.19 10.96 0.15
CA GLY A 177 -3.08 11.62 1.09
C GLY A 177 -3.06 11.02 2.50
N LEU A 178 -2.72 9.74 2.67
CA LEU A 178 -2.53 9.12 3.98
C LEU A 178 -1.06 9.17 4.40
N PHE A 179 -0.17 8.74 3.52
CA PHE A 179 1.28 8.73 3.78
C PHE A 179 2.03 9.57 2.74
N PRO A 180 3.13 10.24 3.12
CA PRO A 180 3.98 10.91 2.17
C PRO A 180 4.66 9.90 1.24
N PRO A 181 5.00 10.30 -0.01
CA PRO A 181 5.82 9.50 -0.89
C PRO A 181 7.15 9.12 -0.25
N VAL A 182 7.63 7.92 -0.53
CA VAL A 182 8.92 7.42 -0.01
C VAL A 182 10.02 7.67 -1.03
N GLU A 183 11.10 8.34 -0.61
CA GLU A 183 12.27 8.59 -1.44
C GLU A 183 13.23 7.40 -1.36
N ILE A 184 13.59 6.86 -2.53
CA ILE A 184 14.60 5.81 -2.71
C ILE A 184 15.47 6.19 -3.91
N ASP A 185 16.77 6.31 -3.70
CA ASP A 185 17.76 6.63 -4.75
C ASP A 185 17.41 7.88 -5.59
N GLY A 186 16.85 8.91 -4.93
CA GLY A 186 16.46 10.18 -5.57
C GLY A 186 15.16 10.13 -6.37
N ARG A 187 14.40 9.04 -6.28
CA ARG A 187 13.05 8.88 -6.85
C ARG A 187 12.01 8.79 -5.75
N TYR A 188 10.79 9.21 -6.05
CA TYR A 188 9.67 9.18 -5.13
C TYR A 188 8.67 8.08 -5.50
N TYR A 189 8.29 7.28 -4.52
CA TYR A 189 7.40 6.14 -4.72
C TYR A 189 6.12 6.27 -3.90
N VAL A 190 5.02 5.83 -4.50
CA VAL A 190 3.70 5.75 -3.89
C VAL A 190 3.13 4.33 -4.06
N ASP A 191 2.00 4.07 -3.43
CA ASP A 191 1.35 2.76 -3.40
C ASP A 191 1.19 2.13 -4.79
N GLY A 192 1.60 0.87 -4.91
CA GLY A 192 1.59 0.12 -6.17
C GLY A 192 0.18 -0.24 -6.67
N ALA A 193 -0.82 -0.28 -5.80
CA ALA A 193 -2.20 -0.62 -6.16
C ALA A 193 -2.85 0.44 -7.09
N LEU A 194 -2.28 1.66 -7.12
CA LEU A 194 -2.78 2.75 -7.96
C LEU A 194 -2.66 2.45 -9.47
N LYS A 195 -1.67 1.69 -9.90
CA LYS A 195 -1.46 1.38 -11.32
C LYS A 195 -2.06 0.04 -11.73
N LYS A 196 -1.83 -1.01 -10.95
CA LYS A 196 -2.44 -2.35 -11.13
C LYS A 196 -2.77 -2.91 -9.75
N THR A 197 -3.86 -3.63 -9.65
CA THR A 197 -4.36 -4.06 -8.34
C THR A 197 -3.62 -5.26 -7.78
N LEU A 198 -3.57 -6.38 -8.47
CA LEU A 198 -3.05 -7.63 -7.92
C LEU A 198 -1.62 -7.96 -8.35
N HIS A 199 -1.13 -7.32 -9.40
CA HIS A 199 0.18 -7.61 -9.97
C HIS A 199 0.50 -9.11 -10.17
N ALA A 200 -0.53 -9.97 -10.34
CA ALA A 200 -0.37 -11.41 -10.59
C ALA A 200 0.55 -11.69 -11.80
N SER A 201 0.59 -10.75 -12.76
CA SER A 201 1.52 -10.82 -13.88
C SER A 201 2.99 -10.90 -13.49
N VAL A 202 3.37 -10.49 -12.28
CA VAL A 202 4.74 -10.64 -11.78
C VAL A 202 5.02 -12.12 -11.53
N ALA A 203 4.17 -12.80 -10.75
CA ALA A 203 4.30 -14.23 -10.48
C ALA A 203 4.21 -15.07 -11.77
N LEU A 204 3.27 -14.73 -12.67
CA LEU A 204 3.10 -15.42 -13.96
C LEU A 204 4.33 -15.30 -14.86
N LYS A 205 5.00 -14.14 -14.88
CA LYS A 205 6.26 -13.95 -15.61
C LYS A 205 7.43 -14.72 -15.00
N GLU A 206 7.37 -14.97 -13.69
CA GLU A 206 8.34 -15.80 -12.97
C GLU A 206 8.07 -17.31 -13.12
N GLY A 207 7.08 -17.69 -13.95
CA GLY A 207 6.78 -19.07 -14.31
C GLY A 207 5.81 -19.77 -13.36
N ALA A 208 5.01 -19.05 -12.59
CA ALA A 208 3.99 -19.65 -11.74
C ALA A 208 2.84 -20.23 -12.58
N ASP A 209 2.50 -21.50 -12.37
CA ASP A 209 1.36 -22.20 -12.99
C ASP A 209 0.08 -21.98 -12.21
N LEU A 210 0.17 -21.68 -10.91
CA LEU A 210 -0.95 -21.35 -10.04
C LEU A 210 -0.63 -20.09 -9.25
N VAL A 211 -1.52 -19.09 -9.29
CA VAL A 211 -1.42 -17.86 -8.50
C VAL A 211 -2.65 -17.71 -7.60
N LEU A 212 -2.43 -17.73 -6.31
CA LEU A 212 -3.45 -17.43 -5.31
C LEU A 212 -3.44 -15.94 -5.00
N CYS A 213 -4.49 -15.22 -5.41
CA CYS A 213 -4.65 -13.80 -5.21
C CYS A 213 -5.58 -13.53 -4.02
N ILE A 214 -5.14 -12.72 -3.07
CA ILE A 214 -5.96 -12.27 -1.94
C ILE A 214 -6.16 -10.76 -2.08
N ASN A 215 -7.41 -10.32 -2.22
CA ASN A 215 -7.76 -8.90 -2.29
C ASN A 215 -8.70 -8.53 -1.14
N PRO A 216 -8.21 -7.85 -0.10
CA PRO A 216 -9.06 -7.35 0.98
C PRO A 216 -9.76 -6.03 0.64
N LEU A 217 -9.37 -5.36 -0.46
CA LEU A 217 -9.82 -4.02 -0.82
C LEU A 217 -11.08 -4.05 -1.69
N VAL A 218 -12.18 -4.58 -1.15
CA VAL A 218 -13.49 -4.54 -1.79
C VAL A 218 -14.21 -3.25 -1.40
N PRO A 219 -14.90 -2.55 -2.33
CA PRO A 219 -15.74 -1.41 -1.97
C PRO A 219 -16.82 -1.83 -0.97
N PHE A 220 -16.96 -1.06 0.11
CA PHE A 220 -17.99 -1.32 1.11
C PHE A 220 -19.35 -0.83 0.61
N ASP A 221 -20.37 -1.72 0.63
CA ASP A 221 -21.75 -1.39 0.34
C ASP A 221 -22.54 -1.19 1.65
N SER A 222 -22.66 0.05 2.06
CA SER A 222 -23.34 0.41 3.31
C SER A 222 -24.85 0.12 3.29
N GLU A 223 -25.50 0.11 2.11
CA GLU A 223 -26.93 -0.21 2.02
C GLU A 223 -27.15 -1.73 2.17
N LEU A 224 -26.31 -2.51 1.56
CA LEU A 224 -26.36 -3.97 1.65
C LEU A 224 -26.06 -4.45 3.07
N ALA A 225 -25.05 -3.85 3.71
CA ALA A 225 -24.68 -4.13 5.11
C ALA A 225 -25.86 -3.85 6.07
N VAL A 226 -26.55 -2.72 5.91
CA VAL A 226 -27.75 -2.41 6.71
C VAL A 226 -28.90 -3.39 6.45
N LYS A 227 -29.14 -3.76 5.21
CA LYS A 227 -30.18 -4.78 4.86
C LYS A 227 -29.92 -6.13 5.52
N ARG A 228 -28.67 -6.48 5.78
CA ARG A 228 -28.26 -7.72 6.46
C ARG A 228 -28.11 -7.59 7.99
N GLY A 229 -28.43 -6.44 8.57
CA GLY A 229 -28.50 -6.25 10.02
C GLY A 229 -27.25 -5.63 10.65
N ALA A 230 -26.33 -5.08 9.88
CA ALA A 230 -25.10 -4.43 10.36
C ALA A 230 -25.31 -3.01 10.91
N GLY A 231 -26.39 -2.75 11.63
CA GLY A 231 -26.62 -1.49 12.36
C GLY A 231 -27.25 -0.38 11.55
N ARG A 232 -27.09 0.90 11.99
CA ARG A 232 -27.69 2.07 11.34
C ARG A 232 -26.84 2.54 10.16
N HIS A 233 -27.51 2.91 9.07
CA HIS A 233 -26.89 3.51 7.91
C HIS A 233 -26.19 4.84 8.28
N LYS A 234 -24.87 4.83 8.39
CA LYS A 234 -24.05 6.03 8.42
C LYS A 234 -23.56 6.32 7.00
N LYS A 235 -23.77 7.53 6.54
CA LYS A 235 -23.21 7.94 5.24
C LYS A 235 -21.68 7.94 5.35
N LEU A 236 -20.98 7.32 4.41
CA LEU A 236 -19.51 7.24 4.40
C LEU A 236 -18.86 8.64 4.44
N VAL A 237 -19.52 9.66 3.89
CA VAL A 237 -19.04 11.04 3.94
C VAL A 237 -18.90 11.59 5.37
N GLU A 238 -19.63 11.06 6.34
CA GLU A 238 -19.53 11.47 7.75
C GLU A 238 -18.19 11.07 8.39
N GLY A 239 -17.48 10.09 7.80
CA GLY A 239 -16.12 9.69 8.20
C GLY A 239 -15.02 10.64 7.70
N GLY A 240 -15.38 11.71 6.99
CA GLY A 240 -14.45 12.73 6.50
C GLY A 240 -13.56 12.26 5.35
N LEU A 241 -12.56 13.09 5.06
CA LEU A 241 -11.66 12.88 3.91
C LEU A 241 -10.98 11.50 3.87
N PRO A 242 -10.47 10.93 4.97
CA PRO A 242 -9.82 9.62 4.94
C PRO A 242 -10.76 8.51 4.47
N VAL A 243 -12.00 8.48 4.95
CA VAL A 243 -13.00 7.46 4.57
C VAL A 243 -13.43 7.62 3.12
N VAL A 244 -13.65 8.88 2.67
CA VAL A 244 -14.00 9.18 1.27
C VAL A 244 -12.87 8.72 0.33
N LEU A 245 -11.61 9.05 0.65
CA LEU A 245 -10.46 8.63 -0.14
C LEU A 245 -10.33 7.09 -0.14
N ALA A 246 -10.42 6.44 1.01
CA ALA A 246 -10.33 4.99 1.12
C ALA A 246 -11.38 4.30 0.25
N GLN A 247 -12.65 4.72 0.32
CA GLN A 247 -13.72 4.15 -0.49
C GLN A 247 -13.52 4.42 -2.00
N THR A 248 -13.05 5.61 -2.35
CA THR A 248 -12.74 5.97 -3.74
C THR A 248 -11.62 5.07 -4.30
N PHE A 249 -10.54 4.88 -3.53
CA PHE A 249 -9.46 4.00 -3.93
C PHE A 249 -9.92 2.54 -4.03
N ARG A 250 -10.69 2.03 -3.07
CA ARG A 250 -11.28 0.67 -3.14
C ARG A 250 -12.09 0.49 -4.43
N SER A 251 -12.91 1.47 -4.80
CA SER A 251 -13.72 1.42 -6.04
C SER A 251 -12.86 1.40 -7.31
N ILE A 252 -11.83 2.24 -7.38
CA ILE A 252 -10.89 2.29 -8.51
C ILE A 252 -10.12 0.97 -8.62
N ILE A 253 -9.59 0.48 -7.50
CA ILE A 253 -8.82 -0.74 -7.38
C ILE A 253 -9.66 -1.94 -7.83
N HIS A 254 -10.88 -2.07 -7.32
CA HIS A 254 -11.78 -3.16 -7.66
C HIS A 254 -12.15 -3.17 -9.15
N SER A 255 -12.50 -2.02 -9.72
CA SER A 255 -12.80 -1.89 -11.15
C SER A 255 -11.62 -2.32 -12.03
N ARG A 256 -10.41 -1.85 -11.71
CA ARG A 256 -9.19 -2.21 -12.46
C ARG A 256 -8.82 -3.68 -12.32
N MET A 257 -9.07 -4.27 -11.16
CA MET A 257 -8.82 -5.67 -10.90
C MET A 257 -9.67 -6.57 -11.81
N GLN A 258 -10.95 -6.28 -11.96
CA GLN A 258 -11.83 -7.06 -12.85
C GLN A 258 -11.30 -7.09 -14.29
N VAL A 259 -10.83 -5.94 -14.79
CA VAL A 259 -10.19 -5.83 -16.11
C VAL A 259 -8.88 -6.64 -16.16
N GLY A 260 -8.07 -6.57 -15.10
CA GLY A 260 -6.82 -7.32 -14.99
C GLY A 260 -7.04 -8.83 -15.01
N MET A 261 -8.01 -9.33 -14.24
CA MET A 261 -8.35 -10.76 -14.20
C MET A 261 -8.83 -11.29 -15.56
N ALA A 262 -9.65 -10.51 -16.28
CA ALA A 262 -10.08 -10.88 -17.64
C ALA A 262 -8.86 -10.98 -18.59
N LYS A 263 -7.92 -10.06 -18.49
CA LYS A 263 -6.69 -10.05 -19.27
C LYS A 263 -5.79 -11.26 -18.97
N TYR A 264 -5.60 -11.64 -17.71
CA TYR A 264 -4.78 -12.80 -17.33
C TYR A 264 -5.31 -14.10 -17.94
N ARG A 265 -6.64 -14.32 -17.96
CA ARG A 265 -7.27 -15.49 -18.59
C ARG A 265 -6.98 -15.61 -20.08
N ILE A 266 -6.77 -14.48 -20.77
CA ILE A 266 -6.48 -14.45 -22.21
C ILE A 266 -4.97 -14.65 -22.47
N GLU A 267 -4.11 -13.98 -21.70
CA GLU A 267 -2.66 -13.93 -21.93
C GLU A 267 -1.94 -15.19 -21.39
N TYR A 268 -2.43 -15.75 -20.27
CA TYR A 268 -1.78 -16.86 -19.56
C TYR A 268 -2.68 -18.09 -19.51
N LYS A 269 -2.89 -18.71 -20.67
CA LYS A 269 -3.82 -19.86 -20.82
C LYS A 269 -3.38 -21.13 -20.09
N ASN A 270 -2.10 -21.24 -19.74
CA ASN A 270 -1.53 -22.41 -19.07
C ASN A 270 -1.32 -22.19 -17.57
N ALA A 271 -1.85 -21.11 -17.01
CA ALA A 271 -1.75 -20.82 -15.60
C ALA A 271 -3.12 -20.49 -15.00
N ASP A 272 -3.35 -20.96 -13.79
CA ASP A 272 -4.57 -20.67 -13.03
C ASP A 272 -4.36 -19.49 -12.09
N VAL A 273 -5.30 -18.54 -12.13
CA VAL A 273 -5.32 -17.40 -11.21
C VAL A 273 -6.61 -17.43 -10.41
N VAL A 274 -6.50 -17.76 -9.14
CA VAL A 274 -7.62 -17.86 -8.19
C VAL A 274 -7.66 -16.62 -7.33
N LEU A 275 -8.82 -15.97 -7.26
CA LEU A 275 -9.04 -14.75 -6.49
C LEU A 275 -9.92 -15.02 -5.27
N PHE A 276 -9.44 -14.59 -4.11
CA PHE A 276 -10.15 -14.59 -2.84
C PHE A 276 -10.45 -13.16 -2.42
N GLU A 277 -11.71 -12.86 -2.16
CA GLU A 277 -12.21 -11.55 -1.74
C GLU A 277 -13.25 -11.70 -0.63
N PRO A 278 -13.34 -10.76 0.33
CA PRO A 278 -14.47 -10.67 1.24
C PRO A 278 -15.74 -10.26 0.50
N ASN A 279 -16.89 -10.50 1.10
CA ASN A 279 -18.13 -9.96 0.57
C ASN A 279 -18.19 -8.43 0.76
N SER A 280 -18.82 -7.72 -0.19
CA SER A 280 -18.94 -6.26 -0.18
C SER A 280 -19.79 -5.69 0.97
N ASP A 281 -20.50 -6.53 1.67
CA ASP A 281 -21.39 -6.22 2.80
C ASP A 281 -20.86 -6.71 4.14
N ASP A 282 -19.64 -7.28 4.16
CA ASP A 282 -19.00 -7.72 5.39
C ASP A 282 -18.55 -6.48 6.18
N PRO A 283 -19.15 -6.18 7.35
CA PRO A 283 -18.72 -5.07 8.17
C PRO A 283 -17.36 -5.45 8.80
N GLU A 284 -16.31 -4.70 8.44
CA GLU A 284 -15.04 -4.72 9.15
C GLU A 284 -15.16 -4.09 10.55
#